data_e3f7f7313486504d00729c300afa321d
#
_entry.id   e3f7f7313486504d00729c300afa321d
#
_cell.length_a   1.000
_cell.length_b   1.000
_cell.length_c   1.000
_cell.angle_alpha   90.00
_cell.angle_beta   90.00
_cell.angle_gamma   90.00
#
_symmetry.space_group_name_H-M   'P 1'
#
loop_
_entity.id
_entity.type
_entity.pdbx_description
1 polymer ?
#
loop_
_entity_poly.entity_id
_entity_poly.type
_entity_poly.pdbx_seq_one_letter_code
_entity_poly.pdbx_strand_id
1 'polypeptide(L)'
;MINLNIKEILKKIDWQDPMWQKIKEEILDLNQRIEDSKEIEALLDGFNGYYIPAGPSGLITRGRDDVLPTGRNFYSLDPYRVPTKSAYEIGKRLAEKLIEKHLNEQKCYPENVAIFWMASDIMWADGEGMAQIMHLIGVKPAWFGNGRIKDFEIIPLKELGRPRIDVTIRVSGIIRDNFPNCIELIDEAIQKVASLDEPLEKNFIKKHTLEIMNKNKGDFRAGTIRIYCSMPGTYQAGTQLAVYASAWKEEKDLAKVFLYWNGYAYGKDIWGEAKHKEFAEILKSVDVTYNKVVSDEYDLFGCCCYFGTHGGMTAAARHLSKKEVKAYYGDTRDPENVEVRDLADEIRRVVRTKLLNPKWIKSMKKHGYKGAGDISERIGRVYGWEATTQEVDDWIFDEIAKTFVMNEENKQFFKENNPWALEEITRRLLEAWERGLWNPAEDIKKALRKVYLEIEGWLEDNIGEVKSEFQGGSIDVITVEEVEYWKKKMQEVVKI
;
A
#
# COMPACT_ATOMS: atom_id res chain seq x y z
N MET A 1 5.61 -24.28 5.98
CA MET A 1 6.65 -24.50 4.96
C MET A 1 6.54 -25.94 4.47
N ILE A 2 6.43 -26.14 3.16
CA ILE A 2 6.58 -27.48 2.57
C ILE A 2 8.07 -27.81 2.72
N ASN A 3 8.41 -28.79 3.53
CA ASN A 3 9.79 -29.27 3.68
C ASN A 3 10.12 -30.06 2.40
N LEU A 4 10.41 -29.33 1.32
CA LEU A 4 10.87 -29.91 0.05
C LEU A 4 12.33 -30.34 0.28
N ASN A 5 12.57 -31.64 0.33
CA ASN A 5 13.95 -32.13 0.32
C ASN A 5 14.51 -31.93 -1.09
N ILE A 6 15.10 -30.73 -1.31
CA ILE A 6 15.67 -30.31 -2.59
C ILE A 6 16.67 -31.34 -3.11
N LYS A 7 17.51 -31.92 -2.22
CA LYS A 7 18.47 -32.96 -2.58
C LYS A 7 17.82 -34.24 -3.14
N GLU A 8 16.61 -34.61 -2.67
CA GLU A 8 15.86 -35.75 -3.22
C GLU A 8 15.18 -35.42 -4.56
N ILE A 9 14.70 -34.18 -4.71
CA ILE A 9 14.09 -33.73 -5.98
C ILE A 9 15.18 -33.70 -7.07
N LEU A 10 16.34 -33.14 -6.77
CA LEU A 10 17.46 -33.05 -7.70
C LEU A 10 17.98 -34.43 -8.15
N LYS A 11 17.82 -35.48 -7.35
CA LYS A 11 18.16 -36.85 -7.75
C LYS A 11 17.23 -37.43 -8.81
N LYS A 12 16.02 -36.90 -8.99
CA LYS A 12 15.01 -37.40 -9.92
C LYS A 12 15.07 -36.77 -11.30
N ILE A 13 15.92 -35.74 -11.48
CA ILE A 13 16.04 -35.00 -12.74
C ILE A 13 17.25 -35.55 -13.49
N ASP A 14 17.10 -35.75 -14.81
CA ASP A 14 18.22 -36.11 -15.68
C ASP A 14 19.06 -34.85 -15.99
N TRP A 15 20.30 -34.84 -15.50
CA TRP A 15 21.21 -33.71 -15.58
C TRP A 15 22.28 -33.88 -16.68
N GLN A 16 22.03 -34.63 -17.75
CA GLN A 16 23.00 -34.87 -18.80
C GLN A 16 23.34 -33.64 -19.65
N ASP A 17 22.41 -32.69 -19.78
CA ASP A 17 22.66 -31.43 -20.49
C ASP A 17 23.57 -30.50 -19.65
N PRO A 18 24.66 -29.90 -20.21
CA PRO A 18 25.53 -28.97 -19.51
C PRO A 18 24.79 -27.73 -18.93
N MET A 19 23.75 -27.27 -19.59
CA MET A 19 22.93 -26.16 -19.07
C MET A 19 22.21 -26.54 -17.78
N TRP A 20 21.68 -27.76 -17.70
CA TRP A 20 21.05 -28.29 -16.50
C TRP A 20 22.04 -28.54 -15.35
N GLN A 21 23.29 -28.88 -15.66
CA GLN A 21 24.32 -29.00 -14.63
C GLN A 21 24.59 -27.67 -13.95
N LYS A 22 24.71 -26.59 -14.71
CA LYS A 22 24.89 -25.25 -14.12
C LYS A 22 23.72 -24.85 -13.22
N ILE A 23 22.48 -25.07 -13.66
CA ILE A 23 21.29 -24.82 -12.86
C ILE A 23 21.29 -25.65 -11.57
N LYS A 24 21.73 -26.90 -11.64
CA LYS A 24 21.86 -27.77 -10.46
C LYS A 24 22.86 -27.22 -9.45
N GLU A 25 24.03 -26.75 -9.93
CA GLU A 25 25.06 -26.14 -9.07
C GLU A 25 24.53 -24.87 -8.41
N GLU A 26 23.84 -24.01 -9.13
CA GLU A 26 23.21 -22.79 -8.60
C GLU A 26 22.15 -23.11 -7.54
N ILE A 27 21.29 -24.12 -7.77
CA ILE A 27 20.30 -24.57 -6.79
C ILE A 27 20.97 -25.15 -5.54
N LEU A 28 22.04 -25.92 -5.69
CA LEU A 28 22.77 -26.50 -4.55
C LEU A 28 23.48 -25.42 -3.73
N ASP A 29 24.10 -24.45 -4.38
CA ASP A 29 24.72 -23.29 -3.72
C ASP A 29 23.67 -22.46 -2.96
N LEU A 30 22.53 -22.14 -3.61
CA LEU A 30 21.45 -21.43 -2.97
C LEU A 30 20.91 -22.19 -1.76
N ASN A 31 20.68 -23.50 -1.89
CA ASN A 31 20.24 -24.35 -0.78
C ASN A 31 21.27 -24.35 0.37
N GLN A 32 22.57 -24.40 0.07
CA GLN A 32 23.60 -24.35 1.10
C GLN A 32 23.59 -23.00 1.83
N ARG A 33 23.47 -21.88 1.11
CA ARG A 33 23.35 -20.54 1.71
C ARG A 33 22.10 -20.39 2.58
N ILE A 34 20.99 -21.05 2.22
CA ILE A 34 19.79 -21.10 3.07
C ILE A 34 20.06 -21.92 4.34
N GLU A 35 20.69 -23.09 4.23
CA GLU A 35 21.07 -23.93 5.38
C GLU A 35 22.06 -23.21 6.33
N ASP A 36 22.93 -22.35 5.78
CA ASP A 36 23.92 -21.56 6.54
C ASP A 36 23.31 -20.30 7.20
N SER A 37 22.04 -20.03 6.97
CA SER A 37 21.32 -18.90 7.59
C SER A 37 21.08 -19.19 9.07
N LYS A 38 21.62 -18.35 9.96
CA LYS A 38 21.65 -18.53 11.43
C LYS A 38 21.03 -17.33 12.14
N GLU A 39 19.76 -17.07 11.87
CA GLU A 39 19.06 -15.88 12.40
C GLU A 39 18.91 -15.91 13.92
N ILE A 40 18.56 -17.08 14.48
CA ILE A 40 18.35 -17.24 15.93
C ILE A 40 19.71 -17.17 16.66
N GLU A 41 20.72 -17.85 16.16
CA GLU A 41 22.08 -17.82 16.73
C GLU A 41 22.66 -16.40 16.69
N ALA A 42 22.53 -15.70 15.56
CA ALA A 42 23.00 -14.33 15.44
C ALA A 42 22.24 -13.36 16.39
N LEU A 43 20.94 -13.59 16.61
CA LEU A 43 20.17 -12.81 17.58
C LEU A 43 20.68 -13.04 19.01
N LEU A 44 20.93 -14.29 19.40
CA LEU A 44 21.49 -14.65 20.70
C LEU A 44 22.91 -14.09 20.89
N ASP A 45 23.73 -14.15 19.84
CA ASP A 45 25.07 -13.55 19.83
C ASP A 45 25.02 -12.04 20.03
N GLY A 46 24.06 -11.37 19.39
CA GLY A 46 23.81 -9.93 19.58
C GLY A 46 23.43 -9.58 21.01
N PHE A 47 22.57 -10.37 21.67
CA PHE A 47 22.26 -10.20 23.11
C PHE A 47 23.45 -10.42 24.02
N ASN A 48 24.39 -11.28 23.63
CA ASN A 48 25.63 -11.53 24.35
C ASN A 48 26.73 -10.49 24.08
N GLY A 49 26.45 -9.50 23.21
CA GLY A 49 27.40 -8.43 22.85
C GLY A 49 28.47 -8.86 21.84
N TYR A 50 28.28 -9.98 21.14
CA TYR A 50 29.18 -10.41 20.08
C TYR A 50 28.97 -9.61 18.79
N TYR A 51 30.02 -9.59 17.96
CA TYR A 51 29.95 -8.93 16.65
C TYR A 51 29.11 -9.74 15.67
N ILE A 52 28.10 -9.08 15.09
CA ILE A 52 27.29 -9.64 14.01
C ILE A 52 27.78 -9.06 12.68
N PRO A 53 28.25 -9.90 11.73
CA PRO A 53 28.76 -9.43 10.43
C PRO A 53 27.69 -8.66 9.64
N ALA A 54 28.12 -7.61 8.94
CA ALA A 54 27.23 -6.86 8.06
C ALA A 54 26.86 -7.65 6.79
N GLY A 55 25.67 -7.42 6.27
CA GLY A 55 25.18 -8.00 5.02
C GLY A 55 24.10 -7.16 4.34
N PRO A 56 23.86 -7.34 3.03
CA PRO A 56 22.82 -6.62 2.33
C PRO A 56 21.43 -7.05 2.79
N SER A 57 20.45 -6.14 2.66
CA SER A 57 19.03 -6.45 2.73
C SER A 57 18.44 -6.53 1.32
N GLY A 58 17.36 -7.27 1.18
CA GLY A 58 16.65 -7.42 -0.09
C GLY A 58 15.58 -8.49 -0.01
N LEU A 59 14.86 -8.67 -1.10
CA LEU A 59 13.78 -9.63 -1.21
C LEU A 59 14.22 -10.78 -2.15
N ILE A 60 14.38 -11.99 -1.61
CA ILE A 60 14.85 -13.17 -2.35
C ILE A 60 13.92 -13.47 -3.52
N THR A 61 12.62 -13.34 -3.34
CA THR A 61 11.60 -13.53 -4.38
C THR A 61 11.68 -12.51 -5.53
N ARG A 62 12.53 -11.49 -5.38
CA ARG A 62 12.88 -10.50 -6.41
C ARG A 62 14.29 -10.69 -6.99
N GLY A 63 14.89 -11.87 -6.81
CA GLY A 63 16.21 -12.21 -7.33
C GLY A 63 17.39 -11.68 -6.49
N ARG A 64 17.15 -11.22 -5.24
CA ARG A 64 18.20 -10.76 -4.33
C ARG A 64 18.73 -11.94 -3.49
N ASP A 65 19.32 -12.92 -4.15
CA ASP A 65 19.95 -14.07 -3.50
C ASP A 65 21.26 -13.72 -2.79
N ASP A 66 21.84 -12.54 -3.08
CA ASP A 66 23.00 -11.98 -2.38
C ASP A 66 22.75 -11.69 -0.89
N VAL A 67 21.47 -11.64 -0.45
CA VAL A 67 21.11 -11.52 0.96
C VAL A 67 21.39 -12.79 1.78
N LEU A 68 21.57 -13.91 1.13
CA LEU A 68 21.89 -15.20 1.77
C LEU A 68 23.40 -15.38 2.00
N PRO A 69 23.80 -16.02 3.09
CA PRO A 69 22.99 -16.44 4.24
C PRO A 69 22.49 -15.25 5.06
N THR A 70 21.30 -15.37 5.66
CA THR A 70 20.75 -14.38 6.60
C THR A 70 21.37 -14.53 8.00
N GLY A 71 20.86 -13.82 9.00
CA GLY A 71 21.45 -13.77 10.34
C GLY A 71 22.63 -12.80 10.41
N ARG A 72 22.63 -11.78 9.59
CA ARG A 72 23.62 -10.70 9.54
C ARG A 72 23.02 -9.38 9.96
N ASN A 73 23.85 -8.44 10.40
CA ASN A 73 23.44 -7.06 10.62
C ASN A 73 23.26 -6.38 9.25
N PHE A 74 22.02 -6.29 8.79
CA PHE A 74 21.75 -5.86 7.43
C PHE A 74 21.88 -4.34 7.25
N TYR A 75 22.35 -3.94 6.08
CA TYR A 75 22.32 -2.55 5.60
C TYR A 75 21.34 -2.42 4.43
N SER A 76 20.73 -1.24 4.33
CA SER A 76 19.86 -0.90 3.22
C SER A 76 20.66 -0.52 1.97
N LEU A 77 19.98 -0.04 0.95
CA LEU A 77 20.58 0.42 -0.29
C LEU A 77 21.12 1.86 -0.17
N ASP A 78 22.02 2.25 -1.09
CA ASP A 78 22.46 3.63 -1.24
C ASP A 78 21.33 4.48 -1.85
N PRO A 79 20.73 5.46 -1.12
CA PRO A 79 19.64 6.29 -1.62
C PRO A 79 19.98 7.06 -2.90
N TYR A 80 21.25 7.33 -3.14
CA TYR A 80 21.72 8.03 -4.32
C TYR A 80 21.80 7.14 -5.58
N ARG A 81 21.49 5.86 -5.48
CA ARG A 81 21.41 4.93 -6.62
C ARG A 81 19.98 4.67 -7.10
N VAL A 82 19.00 5.32 -6.51
CA VAL A 82 17.58 5.11 -6.81
C VAL A 82 17.04 6.24 -7.67
N PRO A 83 16.34 5.91 -8.79
CA PRO A 83 16.13 4.56 -9.31
C PRO A 83 17.35 4.01 -10.06
N THR A 84 17.50 2.69 -10.06
CA THR A 84 18.49 2.02 -10.90
C THR A 84 18.11 2.09 -12.38
N LYS A 85 19.04 1.79 -13.30
CA LYS A 85 18.75 1.77 -14.73
C LYS A 85 17.69 0.73 -15.11
N SER A 86 17.77 -0.46 -14.50
CA SER A 86 16.76 -1.51 -14.72
C SER A 86 15.39 -1.11 -14.16
N ALA A 87 15.35 -0.53 -12.97
CA ALA A 87 14.11 -0.02 -12.39
C ALA A 87 13.49 1.09 -13.22
N TYR A 88 14.31 1.92 -13.89
CA TYR A 88 13.79 2.95 -14.79
C TYR A 88 13.05 2.35 -15.99
N GLU A 89 13.58 1.30 -16.61
CA GLU A 89 12.90 0.63 -17.74
C GLU A 89 11.59 -0.05 -17.30
N ILE A 90 11.54 -0.59 -16.09
CA ILE A 90 10.30 -1.17 -15.51
C ILE A 90 9.29 -0.05 -15.21
N GLY A 91 9.71 1.02 -14.53
CA GLY A 91 8.86 2.16 -14.21
C GLY A 91 8.31 2.88 -15.44
N LYS A 92 9.12 2.99 -16.51
CA LYS A 92 8.68 3.49 -17.81
C LYS A 92 7.55 2.64 -18.37
N ARG A 93 7.71 1.30 -18.42
CA ARG A 93 6.64 0.38 -18.87
C ARG A 93 5.38 0.48 -18.01
N LEU A 94 5.53 0.62 -16.69
CA LEU A 94 4.38 0.87 -15.78
C LEU A 94 3.62 2.14 -16.14
N ALA A 95 4.33 3.24 -16.38
CA ALA A 95 3.70 4.51 -16.76
C ALA A 95 2.96 4.39 -18.10
N GLU A 96 3.59 3.75 -19.10
CA GLU A 96 2.98 3.51 -20.40
C GLU A 96 1.73 2.62 -20.31
N LYS A 97 1.79 1.54 -19.52
CA LYS A 97 0.64 0.64 -19.28
C LYS A 97 -0.50 1.33 -18.55
N LEU A 98 -0.21 2.19 -17.57
CA LEU A 98 -1.24 2.98 -16.87
C LEU A 98 -1.94 3.93 -17.85
N ILE A 99 -1.18 4.65 -18.67
CA ILE A 99 -1.71 5.58 -19.66
C ILE A 99 -2.52 4.83 -20.73
N GLU A 100 -2.00 3.71 -21.25
CA GLU A 100 -2.67 2.85 -22.23
C GLU A 100 -4.03 2.37 -21.70
N LYS A 101 -4.06 1.86 -20.45
CA LYS A 101 -5.30 1.43 -19.80
C LYS A 101 -6.31 2.57 -19.69
N HIS A 102 -5.89 3.72 -19.20
CA HIS A 102 -6.78 4.87 -19.04
C HIS A 102 -7.31 5.37 -20.40
N LEU A 103 -6.46 5.46 -21.42
CA LEU A 103 -6.86 5.82 -22.79
C LEU A 103 -7.88 4.83 -23.36
N ASN A 104 -7.71 3.53 -23.11
CA ASN A 104 -8.63 2.51 -23.61
C ASN A 104 -10.00 2.63 -22.95
N GLU A 105 -10.06 3.00 -21.68
CA GLU A 105 -11.30 3.09 -20.90
C GLU A 105 -11.98 4.46 -21.04
N GLN A 106 -11.22 5.54 -20.89
CA GLN A 106 -11.74 6.90 -20.79
C GLN A 106 -11.65 7.72 -22.09
N LYS A 107 -10.92 7.19 -23.11
CA LYS A 107 -10.69 7.84 -24.41
C LYS A 107 -9.94 9.18 -24.34
N CYS A 108 -9.31 9.48 -23.21
CA CYS A 108 -8.49 10.67 -22.98
C CYS A 108 -7.26 10.31 -22.12
N TYR A 109 -6.24 11.17 -22.15
CA TYR A 109 -5.12 11.06 -21.23
C TYR A 109 -5.57 11.40 -19.81
N PRO A 110 -5.05 10.71 -18.76
CA PRO A 110 -5.23 11.19 -17.39
C PRO A 110 -4.47 12.51 -17.24
N GLU A 111 -5.08 13.52 -16.64
CA GLU A 111 -4.39 14.78 -16.39
C GLU A 111 -3.51 14.69 -15.13
N ASN A 112 -3.99 13.97 -14.09
CA ASN A 112 -3.27 13.79 -12.83
C ASN A 112 -3.44 12.36 -12.28
N VAL A 113 -2.31 11.75 -11.95
CA VAL A 113 -2.25 10.44 -11.30
C VAL A 113 -1.80 10.62 -9.85
N ALA A 114 -2.68 10.29 -8.91
CA ALA A 114 -2.34 10.31 -7.49
C ALA A 114 -1.69 8.98 -7.08
N ILE A 115 -0.46 9.03 -6.60
CA ILE A 115 0.38 7.85 -6.36
C ILE A 115 0.67 7.70 -4.86
N PHE A 116 0.39 6.52 -4.31
CA PHE A 116 0.93 6.13 -3.02
C PHE A 116 2.34 5.55 -3.21
N TRP A 117 3.36 6.37 -2.96
CA TRP A 117 4.75 5.96 -3.08
C TRP A 117 5.26 5.35 -1.78
N MET A 118 5.45 4.05 -1.79
CA MET A 118 5.80 3.24 -0.63
C MET A 118 7.30 2.98 -0.54
N ALA A 119 7.81 2.79 0.68
CA ALA A 119 9.22 2.43 0.91
C ALA A 119 9.62 1.10 0.27
N SER A 120 8.70 0.14 0.17
CA SER A 120 8.92 -1.13 -0.53
C SER A 120 9.33 -0.94 -2.00
N ASP A 121 8.86 0.14 -2.64
CA ASP A 121 9.29 0.50 -3.98
C ASP A 121 10.81 0.75 -4.07
N ILE A 122 11.33 1.51 -3.12
CA ILE A 122 12.76 1.82 -3.08
C ILE A 122 13.56 0.62 -2.59
N MET A 123 13.13 -0.01 -1.48
CA MET A 123 13.92 -1.01 -0.78
C MET A 123 13.89 -2.39 -1.45
N TRP A 124 12.84 -2.74 -2.19
CA TRP A 124 12.65 -4.07 -2.78
C TRP A 124 12.57 -4.06 -4.31
N ALA A 125 12.32 -2.90 -4.91
CA ALA A 125 12.15 -2.75 -6.35
C ALA A 125 13.01 -1.61 -6.92
N ASP A 126 14.08 -1.23 -6.22
CA ASP A 126 15.12 -0.30 -6.67
C ASP A 126 14.59 1.02 -7.25
N GLY A 127 13.36 1.43 -6.86
CA GLY A 127 12.72 2.68 -7.27
C GLY A 127 11.92 2.62 -8.58
N GLU A 128 11.31 1.50 -8.93
CA GLU A 128 10.42 1.38 -10.11
C GLU A 128 9.28 2.42 -10.09
N GLY A 129 8.66 2.67 -8.92
CA GLY A 129 7.60 3.67 -8.77
C GLY A 129 8.14 5.09 -8.86
N MET A 130 9.35 5.36 -8.33
CA MET A 130 10.04 6.63 -8.56
C MET A 130 10.28 6.86 -10.05
N ALA A 131 10.75 5.85 -10.76
CA ALA A 131 10.97 5.88 -12.21
C ALA A 131 9.65 6.08 -12.97
N GLN A 132 8.56 5.45 -12.53
CA GLN A 132 7.22 5.65 -13.09
C GLN A 132 6.78 7.12 -12.94
N ILE A 133 6.95 7.71 -11.77
CA ILE A 133 6.67 9.14 -11.51
C ILE A 133 7.48 10.01 -12.47
N MET A 134 8.80 9.78 -12.56
CA MET A 134 9.67 10.54 -13.47
C MET A 134 9.22 10.44 -14.92
N HIS A 135 8.87 9.24 -15.38
CA HIS A 135 8.42 9.05 -16.75
C HIS A 135 7.05 9.68 -17.03
N LEU A 136 6.10 9.63 -16.06
CA LEU A 136 4.79 10.30 -16.20
C LEU A 136 4.95 11.80 -16.46
N ILE A 137 5.77 12.48 -15.65
CA ILE A 137 6.03 13.91 -15.81
C ILE A 137 6.97 14.25 -17.01
N GLY A 138 7.53 13.21 -17.66
CA GLY A 138 8.36 13.34 -18.84
C GLY A 138 9.81 13.74 -18.57
N VAL A 139 10.41 13.17 -17.52
CA VAL A 139 11.84 13.26 -17.23
C VAL A 139 12.46 11.87 -17.10
N LYS A 140 13.76 11.77 -17.22
CA LYS A 140 14.53 10.55 -16.99
C LYS A 140 15.73 10.83 -16.09
N PRO A 141 16.17 9.85 -15.26
CA PRO A 141 17.38 10.01 -14.47
C PRO A 141 18.63 10.13 -15.33
N ALA A 142 19.59 10.92 -14.87
CA ALA A 142 20.97 10.95 -15.37
C ALA A 142 21.88 10.29 -14.34
N TRP A 143 22.68 9.30 -14.74
CA TRP A 143 23.55 8.55 -13.84
C TRP A 143 25.02 8.88 -14.06
N PHE A 144 25.79 8.87 -12.97
CA PHE A 144 27.24 8.72 -13.05
C PHE A 144 27.63 7.32 -13.49
N GLY A 145 28.89 7.14 -13.90
CA GLY A 145 29.40 5.83 -14.31
C GLY A 145 29.34 4.74 -13.22
N ASN A 146 29.31 5.12 -11.94
CA ASN A 146 29.19 4.23 -10.79
C ASN A 146 27.73 3.87 -10.42
N GLY A 147 26.75 4.30 -11.24
CA GLY A 147 25.31 4.04 -11.05
C GLY A 147 24.60 4.96 -10.05
N ARG A 148 25.29 5.94 -9.45
CA ARG A 148 24.62 6.96 -8.64
C ARG A 148 23.91 7.97 -9.51
N ILE A 149 22.76 8.47 -9.05
CA ILE A 149 22.03 9.55 -9.72
C ILE A 149 22.87 10.82 -9.66
N LYS A 150 23.03 11.43 -10.82
CA LYS A 150 23.67 12.74 -10.98
C LYS A 150 22.64 13.86 -10.93
N ASP A 151 21.56 13.69 -11.71
CA ASP A 151 20.51 14.66 -11.97
C ASP A 151 19.37 14.00 -12.74
N PHE A 152 18.45 14.78 -13.28
CA PHE A 152 17.44 14.35 -14.25
C PHE A 152 17.59 15.11 -15.58
N GLU A 153 17.07 14.51 -16.66
CA GLU A 153 16.98 15.11 -17.98
C GLU A 153 15.51 15.22 -18.40
N ILE A 154 15.15 16.35 -19.01
CA ILE A 154 13.81 16.54 -19.57
C ILE A 154 13.73 15.80 -20.89
N ILE A 155 12.74 14.92 -21.06
CA ILE A 155 12.43 14.27 -22.32
C ILE A 155 11.65 15.30 -23.18
N PRO A 156 12.14 15.69 -24.37
CA PRO A 156 11.41 16.60 -25.26
C PRO A 156 10.02 16.03 -25.62
N LEU A 157 9.00 16.89 -25.74
CA LEU A 157 7.63 16.46 -26.08
C LEU A 157 7.56 15.62 -27.37
N LYS A 158 8.42 15.93 -28.34
CA LYS A 158 8.51 15.16 -29.59
C LYS A 158 8.97 13.72 -29.37
N GLU A 159 9.90 13.50 -28.45
CA GLU A 159 10.40 12.17 -28.06
C GLU A 159 9.40 11.47 -27.13
N LEU A 160 8.80 12.22 -26.19
CA LEU A 160 7.81 11.69 -25.26
C LEU A 160 6.55 11.18 -25.98
N GLY A 161 6.16 11.80 -27.11
CA GLY A 161 5.05 11.38 -27.97
C GLY A 161 3.65 11.57 -27.37
N ARG A 162 3.54 12.18 -26.18
CA ARG A 162 2.30 12.37 -25.42
C ARG A 162 2.38 13.62 -24.53
N PRO A 163 1.25 14.06 -23.94
CA PRO A 163 1.29 15.08 -22.90
C PRO A 163 2.11 14.63 -21.69
N ARG A 164 2.67 15.60 -20.94
CA ARG A 164 3.19 15.39 -19.60
C ARG A 164 2.03 15.21 -18.64
N ILE A 165 2.02 14.10 -17.92
CA ILE A 165 0.98 13.76 -16.96
C ILE A 165 1.40 14.31 -15.61
N ASP A 166 0.52 15.04 -14.95
CA ASP A 166 0.75 15.54 -13.60
C ASP A 166 0.64 14.40 -12.57
N VAL A 167 1.24 14.60 -11.42
CA VAL A 167 1.24 13.61 -10.34
C VAL A 167 0.91 14.27 -9.01
N THR A 168 0.16 13.57 -8.17
CA THR A 168 -0.01 13.93 -6.76
C THR A 168 0.55 12.78 -5.93
N ILE A 169 1.61 13.02 -5.18
CA ILE A 169 2.38 11.95 -4.55
C ILE A 169 2.14 11.98 -3.04
N ARG A 170 1.62 10.87 -2.52
CA ARG A 170 1.62 10.63 -1.08
C ARG A 170 2.75 9.66 -0.76
N VAL A 171 3.83 10.16 -0.16
CA VAL A 171 4.96 9.31 0.24
C VAL A 171 4.69 8.63 1.57
N SER A 172 5.24 7.43 1.77
CA SER A 172 5.24 6.80 3.10
C SER A 172 6.16 7.57 4.07
N GLY A 173 5.88 7.50 5.38
CA GLY A 173 6.75 8.12 6.38
C GLY A 173 8.20 7.60 6.33
N ILE A 174 8.39 6.34 5.93
CA ILE A 174 9.73 5.76 5.77
C ILE A 174 10.48 6.41 4.60
N ILE A 175 9.83 6.68 3.46
CA ILE A 175 10.46 7.43 2.35
C ILE A 175 10.81 8.84 2.81
N ARG A 176 9.86 9.52 3.46
CA ARG A 176 10.08 10.86 3.98
C ARG A 176 11.35 10.94 4.84
N ASP A 177 11.50 10.00 5.77
CA ASP A 177 12.55 10.07 6.78
C ASP A 177 13.91 9.54 6.30
N ASN A 178 13.94 8.58 5.35
CA ASN A 178 15.17 7.90 4.94
C ASN A 178 15.64 8.22 3.51
N PHE A 179 14.77 8.80 2.68
CA PHE A 179 15.06 9.06 1.26
C PHE A 179 14.74 10.52 0.86
N PRO A 180 15.15 11.53 1.65
CA PRO A 180 14.83 12.92 1.34
C PRO A 180 15.42 13.36 -0.01
N ASN A 181 16.59 12.86 -0.39
CA ASN A 181 17.21 13.12 -1.70
C ASN A 181 16.33 12.68 -2.88
N CYS A 182 15.58 11.60 -2.75
CA CYS A 182 14.65 11.15 -3.78
C CYS A 182 13.43 12.08 -3.88
N ILE A 183 12.93 12.55 -2.74
CA ILE A 183 11.83 13.52 -2.66
C ILE A 183 12.26 14.84 -3.31
N GLU A 184 13.44 15.38 -2.94
CA GLU A 184 13.97 16.62 -3.48
C GLU A 184 14.17 16.54 -5.01
N LEU A 185 14.73 15.45 -5.52
CA LEU A 185 14.94 15.24 -6.96
C LEU A 185 13.62 15.28 -7.74
N ILE A 186 12.58 14.60 -7.24
CA ILE A 186 11.24 14.61 -7.88
C ILE A 186 10.61 15.99 -7.80
N ASP A 187 10.71 16.68 -6.68
CA ASP A 187 10.16 18.03 -6.50
C ASP A 187 10.86 19.05 -7.42
N GLU A 188 12.19 19.01 -7.54
CA GLU A 188 12.95 19.84 -8.49
C GLU A 188 12.56 19.54 -9.94
N ALA A 189 12.34 18.28 -10.30
CA ALA A 189 11.88 17.89 -11.63
C ALA A 189 10.48 18.46 -11.91
N ILE A 190 9.55 18.38 -10.98
CA ILE A 190 8.20 18.96 -11.09
C ILE A 190 8.28 20.46 -11.31
N GLN A 191 9.05 21.19 -10.49
CA GLN A 191 9.23 22.65 -10.64
C GLN A 191 9.82 23.01 -12.02
N LYS A 192 10.82 22.26 -12.47
CA LYS A 192 11.44 22.49 -13.76
C LYS A 192 10.47 22.23 -14.92
N VAL A 193 9.71 21.15 -14.87
CA VAL A 193 8.70 20.82 -15.91
C VAL A 193 7.56 21.84 -15.90
N ALA A 194 7.10 22.30 -14.75
CA ALA A 194 6.08 23.36 -14.64
C ALA A 194 6.52 24.69 -15.28
N SER A 195 7.83 24.97 -15.29
CA SER A 195 8.39 26.21 -15.85
C SER A 195 8.66 26.18 -17.36
N LEU A 196 8.46 25.01 -18.02
CA LEU A 196 8.72 24.90 -19.46
C LEU A 196 7.76 25.74 -20.30
N ASP A 197 8.27 26.28 -21.40
CA ASP A 197 7.42 26.98 -22.38
C ASP A 197 6.73 25.97 -23.32
N GLU A 198 5.72 25.29 -22.78
CA GLU A 198 4.92 24.27 -23.45
C GLU A 198 3.43 24.62 -23.38
N PRO A 199 2.61 24.23 -24.38
CA PRO A 199 1.15 24.40 -24.34
C PRO A 199 0.52 23.65 -23.16
N LEU A 200 -0.55 24.21 -22.55
CA LEU A 200 -1.19 23.63 -21.37
C LEU A 200 -1.80 22.26 -21.63
N GLU A 201 -2.31 22.02 -22.83
CA GLU A 201 -2.84 20.74 -23.28
C GLU A 201 -1.76 19.66 -23.50
N LYS A 202 -0.49 20.06 -23.46
CA LYS A 202 0.68 19.16 -23.56
C LYS A 202 1.48 19.07 -22.27
N ASN A 203 1.18 19.91 -21.28
CA ASN A 203 1.86 19.92 -19.99
C ASN A 203 0.84 20.17 -18.87
N PHE A 204 0.28 19.08 -18.34
CA PHE A 204 -0.71 19.17 -17.28
C PHE A 204 -0.12 19.63 -15.94
N ILE A 205 1.19 19.43 -15.71
CA ILE A 205 1.90 19.97 -14.56
C ILE A 205 1.86 21.50 -14.59
N LYS A 206 2.22 22.11 -15.71
CA LYS A 206 2.12 23.57 -15.91
C LYS A 206 0.68 24.08 -15.76
N LYS A 207 -0.29 23.37 -16.36
CA LYS A 207 -1.70 23.70 -16.29
C LYS A 207 -2.16 23.85 -14.83
N HIS A 208 -2.03 22.78 -14.05
CA HIS A 208 -2.47 22.77 -12.65
C HIS A 208 -1.65 23.71 -11.76
N THR A 209 -0.35 23.90 -12.08
CA THR A 209 0.49 24.89 -11.38
C THR A 209 -0.09 26.28 -11.51
N LEU A 210 -0.44 26.70 -12.73
CA LEU A 210 -1.03 28.02 -12.98
C LEU A 210 -2.43 28.17 -12.31
N GLU A 211 -3.22 27.13 -12.32
CA GLU A 211 -4.53 27.13 -11.65
C GLU A 211 -4.41 27.34 -10.13
N ILE A 212 -3.43 26.67 -9.49
CA ILE A 212 -3.18 26.81 -8.05
C ILE A 212 -2.53 28.16 -7.74
N MET A 213 -1.57 28.62 -8.55
CA MET A 213 -0.96 29.95 -8.43
C MET A 213 -2.01 31.06 -8.42
N ASN A 214 -2.97 31.03 -9.33
CA ASN A 214 -4.03 32.03 -9.43
C ASN A 214 -4.86 32.13 -8.15
N LYS A 215 -5.02 31.01 -7.43
CA LYS A 215 -5.72 30.96 -6.13
C LYS A 215 -4.82 31.35 -4.95
N ASN A 216 -3.50 31.30 -5.12
CA ASN A 216 -2.49 31.59 -4.10
C ASN A 216 -1.66 32.84 -4.41
N LYS A 217 -2.30 33.91 -4.90
CA LYS A 217 -1.68 35.24 -5.12
C LYS A 217 -0.42 35.22 -6.03
N GLY A 218 -0.35 34.29 -6.96
CA GLY A 218 0.78 34.16 -7.87
C GLY A 218 1.98 33.39 -7.32
N ASP A 219 1.85 32.70 -6.18
CA ASP A 219 2.93 31.92 -5.58
C ASP A 219 3.22 30.66 -6.42
N PHE A 220 4.32 30.70 -7.18
CA PHE A 220 4.76 29.57 -8.01
C PHE A 220 5.09 28.34 -7.17
N ARG A 221 5.73 28.53 -6.02
CA ARG A 221 6.10 27.41 -5.15
C ARG A 221 4.87 26.70 -4.63
N ALA A 222 3.85 27.42 -4.18
CA ALA A 222 2.58 26.83 -3.81
C ALA A 222 1.92 26.07 -4.97
N GLY A 223 2.05 26.58 -6.21
CA GLY A 223 1.54 25.95 -7.42
C GLY A 223 2.23 24.64 -7.78
N THR A 224 3.48 24.44 -7.40
CA THR A 224 4.29 23.27 -7.80
C THR A 224 4.37 22.16 -6.73
N ILE A 225 3.77 22.34 -5.57
CA ILE A 225 3.76 21.31 -4.53
C ILE A 225 2.96 20.10 -5.02
N ARG A 226 3.61 18.92 -5.04
CA ARG A 226 2.98 17.64 -5.44
C ARG A 226 3.26 16.50 -4.47
N ILE A 227 4.16 16.70 -3.48
CA ILE A 227 4.58 15.63 -2.57
C ILE A 227 4.06 15.94 -1.17
N TYR A 228 3.28 15.01 -0.65
CA TYR A 228 2.59 15.13 0.62
C TYR A 228 2.79 13.91 1.50
N CYS A 229 2.73 14.10 2.82
CA CYS A 229 2.78 13.05 3.82
C CYS A 229 2.06 13.51 5.10
N SER A 230 2.03 12.65 6.10
CA SER A 230 1.71 13.04 7.47
C SER A 230 2.76 14.00 8.04
N MET A 231 2.40 14.70 9.12
CA MET A 231 3.31 15.61 9.85
C MET A 231 4.61 14.88 10.21
N PRO A 232 5.77 15.58 10.26
CA PRO A 232 7.03 15.00 10.73
C PRO A 232 6.87 14.29 12.08
N GLY A 233 7.47 13.11 12.22
CA GLY A 233 7.36 12.28 13.43
C GLY A 233 6.06 11.49 13.55
N THR A 234 5.12 11.62 12.59
CA THR A 234 3.90 10.81 12.52
C THR A 234 3.91 9.89 11.30
N TYR A 235 3.16 8.79 11.38
CA TYR A 235 3.07 7.80 10.33
C TYR A 235 1.60 7.50 10.01
N GLN A 236 1.38 6.59 9.05
CA GLN A 236 0.06 6.18 8.57
C GLN A 236 -0.69 7.33 7.85
N ALA A 237 -1.99 7.15 7.58
CA ALA A 237 -2.81 8.10 6.83
C ALA A 237 -4.01 8.66 7.61
N GLY A 238 -4.22 8.18 8.85
CA GLY A 238 -5.37 8.54 9.68
C GLY A 238 -6.65 7.78 9.33
N THR A 239 -6.96 7.62 8.05
CA THR A 239 -8.19 6.98 7.55
C THR A 239 -8.41 5.58 8.12
N GLN A 240 -7.37 4.75 8.19
CA GLN A 240 -7.48 3.40 8.76
C GLN A 240 -7.84 3.42 10.26
N LEU A 241 -7.43 4.44 10.99
CA LEU A 241 -7.81 4.59 12.39
C LEU A 241 -9.31 4.87 12.53
N ALA A 242 -9.84 5.78 11.69
CA ALA A 242 -11.26 6.08 11.64
C ALA A 242 -12.10 4.85 11.24
N VAL A 243 -11.61 4.07 10.27
CA VAL A 243 -12.28 2.83 9.82
C VAL A 243 -12.30 1.79 10.94
N TYR A 244 -11.15 1.52 11.59
CA TYR A 244 -11.07 0.52 12.65
C TYR A 244 -11.81 0.92 13.93
N ALA A 245 -11.83 2.20 14.25
CA ALA A 245 -12.62 2.73 15.35
C ALA A 245 -14.11 2.88 15.01
N SER A 246 -14.54 2.54 13.79
CA SER A 246 -15.91 2.79 13.30
C SER A 246 -16.35 4.27 13.41
N ALA A 247 -15.39 5.20 13.51
CA ALA A 247 -15.57 6.62 13.77
C ALA A 247 -15.80 7.43 12.47
N TRP A 248 -16.75 6.99 11.66
CA TRP A 248 -17.18 7.66 10.43
C TRP A 248 -18.64 7.32 10.10
N LYS A 249 -19.31 8.19 9.39
CA LYS A 249 -20.72 7.99 8.96
C LYS A 249 -20.83 7.86 7.45
N GLU A 250 -20.08 8.66 6.73
CA GLU A 250 -20.10 8.75 5.28
C GLU A 250 -18.66 8.80 4.74
N GLU A 251 -18.46 8.40 3.47
CA GLU A 251 -17.14 8.44 2.80
C GLU A 251 -16.44 9.80 2.93
N LYS A 252 -17.22 10.90 2.92
CA LYS A 252 -16.68 12.26 3.12
C LYS A 252 -15.95 12.45 4.44
N ASP A 253 -16.30 11.69 5.50
CA ASP A 253 -15.64 11.77 6.79
C ASP A 253 -14.22 11.16 6.68
N LEU A 254 -14.12 10.02 5.98
CA LEU A 254 -12.83 9.40 5.66
C LEU A 254 -11.96 10.30 4.77
N ALA A 255 -12.56 10.96 3.78
CA ALA A 255 -11.90 11.95 2.94
C ALA A 255 -11.32 13.12 3.75
N LYS A 256 -12.08 13.67 4.70
CA LYS A 256 -11.62 14.77 5.58
C LYS A 256 -10.49 14.32 6.50
N VAL A 257 -10.61 13.14 7.11
CA VAL A 257 -9.53 12.58 7.93
C VAL A 257 -8.26 12.42 7.11
N PHE A 258 -8.36 11.90 5.88
CA PHE A 258 -7.22 11.77 4.98
C PHE A 258 -6.56 13.12 4.68
N LEU A 259 -7.35 14.12 4.29
CA LEU A 259 -6.87 15.47 4.00
C LEU A 259 -6.16 16.11 5.19
N TYR A 260 -6.78 16.04 6.35
CA TYR A 260 -6.21 16.57 7.58
C TYR A 260 -4.87 15.92 7.93
N TRP A 261 -4.81 14.59 7.88
CA TRP A 261 -3.62 13.84 8.29
C TRP A 261 -2.45 14.00 7.34
N ASN A 262 -2.72 14.15 6.03
CA ASN A 262 -1.72 14.07 4.97
C ASN A 262 -1.44 15.41 4.27
N GLY A 263 -2.01 16.52 4.72
CA GLY A 263 -1.86 17.83 4.08
C GLY A 263 -0.54 18.55 4.37
N TYR A 264 0.54 17.83 4.69
CA TYR A 264 1.87 18.40 4.94
C TYR A 264 2.79 18.17 3.75
N ALA A 265 3.40 19.24 3.26
CA ALA A 265 4.22 19.26 2.05
C ALA A 265 5.68 18.94 2.32
N TYR A 266 6.29 18.27 1.35
CA TYR A 266 7.71 17.89 1.36
C TYR A 266 8.34 18.15 -0.01
N GLY A 267 9.62 18.48 -0.04
CA GLY A 267 10.37 18.75 -1.25
C GLY A 267 11.60 19.62 -0.99
N LYS A 268 12.14 20.19 -2.03
CA LYS A 268 13.26 21.12 -1.92
C LYS A 268 12.84 22.35 -1.13
N ASP A 269 13.56 22.62 -0.05
CA ASP A 269 13.33 23.76 0.86
C ASP A 269 11.94 23.78 1.54
N ILE A 270 11.20 22.64 1.49
CA ILE A 270 9.92 22.44 2.20
C ILE A 270 9.97 21.12 2.94
N TRP A 271 9.73 21.16 4.27
CA TRP A 271 9.73 19.96 5.10
C TRP A 271 8.65 20.00 6.17
N GLY A 272 7.54 19.33 5.88
CA GLY A 272 6.43 19.23 6.85
C GLY A 272 5.61 20.50 7.02
N GLU A 273 5.59 21.38 6.03
CA GLU A 273 4.73 22.56 6.07
C GLU A 273 3.27 22.20 5.84
N ALA A 274 2.37 22.78 6.64
CA ALA A 274 0.94 22.59 6.49
C ALA A 274 0.43 23.28 5.20
N LYS A 275 0.08 22.48 4.19
CA LYS A 275 -0.39 22.89 2.85
C LYS A 275 -1.68 22.19 2.46
N HIS A 276 -2.61 22.11 3.41
CA HIS A 276 -3.88 21.40 3.24
C HIS A 276 -4.74 21.97 2.10
N LYS A 277 -4.69 23.29 1.87
CA LYS A 277 -5.44 23.94 0.79
C LYS A 277 -4.89 23.57 -0.57
N GLU A 278 -3.58 23.65 -0.74
CA GLU A 278 -2.89 23.26 -1.97
C GLU A 278 -3.09 21.77 -2.25
N PHE A 279 -3.04 20.93 -1.20
CA PHE A 279 -3.33 19.49 -1.31
C PHE A 279 -4.77 19.24 -1.78
N ALA A 280 -5.75 19.90 -1.18
CA ALA A 280 -7.13 19.77 -1.62
C ALA A 280 -7.34 20.28 -3.06
N GLU A 281 -6.67 21.37 -3.45
CA GLU A 281 -6.79 21.89 -4.82
C GLU A 281 -6.20 20.93 -5.85
N ILE A 282 -5.02 20.37 -5.61
CA ILE A 282 -4.43 19.43 -6.58
C ILE A 282 -5.20 18.11 -6.66
N LEU A 283 -5.79 17.63 -5.56
CA LEU A 283 -6.62 16.42 -5.56
C LEU A 283 -7.89 16.56 -6.41
N LYS A 284 -8.39 17.79 -6.66
CA LYS A 284 -9.53 18.01 -7.57
C LYS A 284 -9.23 17.66 -9.02
N SER A 285 -7.97 17.70 -9.43
CA SER A 285 -7.54 17.37 -10.79
C SER A 285 -7.28 15.87 -11.00
N VAL A 286 -7.29 15.07 -9.95
CA VAL A 286 -6.96 13.63 -10.01
C VAL A 286 -8.00 12.85 -10.81
N ASP A 287 -7.53 12.09 -11.80
CA ASP A 287 -8.33 11.16 -12.60
C ASP A 287 -8.11 9.71 -12.16
N VAL A 288 -6.90 9.40 -11.69
CA VAL A 288 -6.48 8.05 -11.30
C VAL A 288 -5.79 8.09 -9.95
N THR A 289 -6.15 7.16 -9.06
CA THR A 289 -5.35 6.82 -7.88
C THR A 289 -4.61 5.51 -8.12
N TYR A 290 -3.38 5.41 -7.64
CA TYR A 290 -2.49 4.33 -8.03
C TYR A 290 -1.61 3.84 -6.88
N ASN A 291 -1.44 2.52 -6.82
CA ASN A 291 -0.42 1.83 -6.05
C ASN A 291 0.06 0.60 -6.84
N LYS A 292 1.08 -0.11 -6.36
CA LYS A 292 1.58 -1.32 -7.00
C LYS A 292 1.96 -2.43 -6.02
N VAL A 293 1.96 -3.66 -6.50
CA VAL A 293 2.50 -4.84 -5.82
C VAL A 293 3.83 -5.24 -6.44
N VAL A 294 4.80 -5.54 -5.58
CA VAL A 294 6.15 -5.98 -5.99
C VAL A 294 6.44 -7.42 -5.58
N SER A 295 5.66 -7.97 -4.66
CA SER A 295 5.80 -9.34 -4.15
C SER A 295 4.49 -9.82 -3.56
N ASP A 296 4.20 -11.13 -3.68
CA ASP A 296 3.05 -11.75 -3.02
C ASP A 296 3.19 -11.86 -1.49
N GLU A 297 4.36 -11.62 -0.94
CA GLU A 297 4.56 -11.60 0.51
C GLU A 297 3.81 -10.42 1.14
N TYR A 298 3.76 -9.29 0.43
CA TYR A 298 3.10 -8.06 0.86
C TYR A 298 2.03 -7.61 -0.13
N ASP A 299 0.95 -8.39 -0.20
CA ASP A 299 -0.22 -8.03 -1.00
C ASP A 299 -1.04 -6.89 -0.35
N LEU A 300 -2.07 -6.42 -1.07
CA LEU A 300 -2.91 -5.30 -0.64
C LEU A 300 -3.67 -5.52 0.69
N PHE A 301 -3.74 -6.77 1.19
CA PHE A 301 -4.25 -7.07 2.54
C PHE A 301 -3.12 -7.31 3.56
N GLY A 302 -1.88 -7.07 3.19
CA GLY A 302 -0.71 -7.24 4.06
C GLY A 302 -0.58 -6.15 5.13
N CYS A 303 -1.08 -4.93 4.87
CA CYS A 303 -1.04 -3.81 5.80
C CYS A 303 -2.28 -2.92 5.69
N CYS A 304 -2.78 -2.42 6.83
CA CYS A 304 -3.86 -1.44 6.86
C CYS A 304 -3.48 -0.09 6.21
N CYS A 305 -2.18 0.18 6.06
CA CYS A 305 -1.69 1.38 5.39
C CYS A 305 -2.10 1.43 3.91
N TYR A 306 -2.36 0.29 3.27
CA TYR A 306 -2.71 0.26 1.86
C TYR A 306 -4.10 0.86 1.62
N PHE A 307 -5.15 0.35 2.25
CA PHE A 307 -6.47 0.97 2.12
C PHE A 307 -6.53 2.35 2.80
N GLY A 308 -5.82 2.52 3.94
CA GLY A 308 -5.80 3.79 4.65
C GLY A 308 -5.20 4.93 3.82
N THR A 309 -4.21 4.65 2.99
CA THR A 309 -3.54 5.66 2.14
C THR A 309 -4.12 5.70 0.73
N HIS A 310 -4.06 4.60 -0.01
CA HIS A 310 -4.58 4.57 -1.39
C HIS A 310 -6.10 4.76 -1.39
N GLY A 311 -6.82 4.01 -0.55
CA GLY A 311 -8.26 4.17 -0.42
C GLY A 311 -8.66 5.55 0.12
N GLY A 312 -8.00 6.05 1.18
CA GLY A 312 -8.24 7.40 1.70
C GLY A 312 -7.99 8.50 0.66
N MET A 313 -6.96 8.34 -0.17
CA MET A 313 -6.68 9.24 -1.30
C MET A 313 -7.77 9.17 -2.37
N THR A 314 -8.30 7.97 -2.66
CA THR A 314 -9.42 7.76 -3.59
C THR A 314 -10.68 8.45 -3.08
N ALA A 315 -11.04 8.23 -1.82
CA ALA A 315 -12.18 8.89 -1.17
C ALA A 315 -12.03 10.43 -1.19
N ALA A 316 -10.84 10.96 -0.89
CA ALA A 316 -10.59 12.40 -0.91
C ALA A 316 -10.67 12.99 -2.32
N ALA A 317 -10.08 12.34 -3.32
CA ALA A 317 -10.14 12.79 -4.71
C ALA A 317 -11.58 12.77 -5.25
N ARG A 318 -12.34 11.69 -5.02
CA ARG A 318 -13.78 11.62 -5.37
C ARG A 318 -14.59 12.72 -4.69
N HIS A 319 -14.39 12.91 -3.40
CA HIS A 319 -15.13 13.92 -2.63
C HIS A 319 -14.88 15.33 -3.14
N LEU A 320 -13.63 15.67 -3.48
CA LEU A 320 -13.25 17.02 -3.91
C LEU A 320 -13.55 17.31 -5.37
N SER A 321 -13.29 16.34 -6.27
CA SER A 321 -13.47 16.51 -7.71
C SER A 321 -14.94 16.40 -8.15
N LYS A 322 -15.76 15.67 -7.38
CA LYS A 322 -17.15 15.30 -7.73
C LYS A 322 -17.27 14.54 -9.04
N LYS A 323 -16.20 13.93 -9.50
CA LYS A 323 -16.13 13.09 -10.70
C LYS A 323 -15.75 11.65 -10.35
N GLU A 324 -15.93 10.74 -11.29
CA GLU A 324 -15.39 9.41 -11.18
C GLU A 324 -13.86 9.47 -11.15
N VAL A 325 -13.25 8.81 -10.17
CA VAL A 325 -11.80 8.67 -10.04
C VAL A 325 -11.49 7.18 -10.12
N LYS A 326 -10.70 6.78 -11.09
CA LYS A 326 -10.30 5.38 -11.27
C LYS A 326 -9.27 4.98 -10.22
N ALA A 327 -9.41 3.77 -9.69
CA ALA A 327 -8.44 3.19 -8.78
C ALA A 327 -7.70 2.05 -9.50
N TYR A 328 -6.40 2.25 -9.82
CA TYR A 328 -5.58 1.28 -10.52
C TYR A 328 -4.50 0.68 -9.63
N TYR A 329 -4.06 -0.51 -9.98
CA TYR A 329 -3.03 -1.24 -9.25
C TYR A 329 -2.01 -1.85 -10.23
N GLY A 330 -0.73 -1.46 -10.07
CA GLY A 330 0.36 -1.99 -10.87
C GLY A 330 0.87 -3.32 -10.31
N ASP A 331 1.39 -4.15 -11.19
CA ASP A 331 1.97 -5.45 -10.84
C ASP A 331 3.35 -5.59 -11.48
N THR A 332 4.40 -5.62 -10.66
CA THR A 332 5.78 -5.85 -11.06
C THR A 332 6.39 -7.08 -10.39
N ARG A 333 5.55 -8.01 -9.88
CA ARG A 333 6.04 -9.28 -9.33
C ARG A 333 6.84 -10.06 -10.36
N ASP A 334 6.42 -9.97 -11.62
CA ASP A 334 7.20 -10.37 -12.78
C ASP A 334 7.66 -9.10 -13.53
N PRO A 335 8.93 -8.69 -13.41
CA PRO A 335 9.43 -7.49 -14.04
C PRO A 335 9.43 -7.54 -15.59
N GLU A 336 9.39 -8.73 -16.19
CA GLU A 336 9.31 -8.89 -17.63
C GLU A 336 7.87 -8.67 -18.15
N ASN A 337 6.87 -9.00 -17.35
CA ASN A 337 5.44 -8.93 -17.67
C ASN A 337 4.71 -7.95 -16.77
N VAL A 338 5.04 -6.66 -16.91
CA VAL A 338 4.42 -5.57 -16.15
C VAL A 338 2.96 -5.38 -16.55
N GLU A 339 2.08 -5.31 -15.55
CA GLU A 339 0.63 -5.10 -15.75
C GLU A 339 0.11 -3.92 -14.93
N VAL A 340 -0.98 -3.33 -15.41
CA VAL A 340 -1.82 -2.39 -14.64
C VAL A 340 -3.27 -2.85 -14.77
N ARG A 341 -3.90 -3.10 -13.63
CA ARG A 341 -5.28 -3.57 -13.54
C ARG A 341 -6.14 -2.65 -12.67
N ASP A 342 -7.44 -2.88 -12.65
CA ASP A 342 -8.32 -2.23 -11.69
C ASP A 342 -8.01 -2.71 -10.26
N LEU A 343 -8.22 -1.84 -9.29
CA LEU A 343 -8.08 -2.20 -7.89
C LEU A 343 -9.00 -3.38 -7.53
N ALA A 344 -10.23 -3.38 -8.05
CA ALA A 344 -11.19 -4.47 -7.86
C ALA A 344 -10.64 -5.83 -8.33
N ASP A 345 -9.93 -5.86 -9.47
CA ASP A 345 -9.32 -7.10 -9.98
C ASP A 345 -8.17 -7.59 -9.10
N GLU A 346 -7.37 -6.68 -8.56
CA GLU A 346 -6.32 -7.05 -7.60
C GLU A 346 -6.93 -7.57 -6.29
N ILE A 347 -8.02 -6.95 -5.79
CA ILE A 347 -8.77 -7.44 -4.63
C ILE A 347 -9.28 -8.86 -4.89
N ARG A 348 -9.95 -9.11 -6.03
CA ARG A 348 -10.44 -10.45 -6.43
C ARG A 348 -9.31 -11.46 -6.50
N ARG A 349 -8.17 -11.07 -7.05
CA ARG A 349 -6.98 -11.93 -7.16
C ARG A 349 -6.49 -12.38 -5.78
N VAL A 350 -6.29 -11.44 -4.85
CA VAL A 350 -5.77 -11.77 -3.52
C VAL A 350 -6.78 -12.54 -2.68
N VAL A 351 -8.06 -12.22 -2.78
CA VAL A 351 -9.13 -13.00 -2.13
C VAL A 351 -9.09 -14.45 -2.56
N ARG A 352 -9.04 -14.70 -3.87
CA ARG A 352 -9.03 -16.09 -4.41
C ARG A 352 -7.73 -16.83 -4.15
N THR A 353 -6.59 -16.15 -4.20
CA THR A 353 -5.28 -16.82 -4.05
C THR A 353 -4.89 -17.05 -2.60
N LYS A 354 -5.41 -16.25 -1.67
CA LYS A 354 -5.10 -16.36 -0.24
C LYS A 354 -6.36 -16.47 0.61
N LEU A 355 -7.09 -15.39 0.83
CA LEU A 355 -8.09 -15.29 1.90
C LEU A 355 -9.13 -16.41 1.86
N LEU A 356 -9.65 -16.77 0.69
CA LEU A 356 -10.59 -17.85 0.49
C LEU A 356 -9.95 -19.14 -0.06
N ASN A 357 -8.63 -19.21 -0.18
CA ASN A 357 -7.92 -20.40 -0.62
C ASN A 357 -7.83 -21.42 0.52
N PRO A 358 -8.41 -22.63 0.39
CA PRO A 358 -8.39 -23.65 1.45
C PRO A 358 -6.97 -24.04 1.90
N LYS A 359 -5.99 -24.02 0.98
CA LYS A 359 -4.59 -24.34 1.30
C LYS A 359 -3.99 -23.26 2.20
N TRP A 360 -4.27 -21.99 1.92
CA TRP A 360 -3.81 -20.88 2.72
C TRP A 360 -4.49 -20.88 4.10
N ILE A 361 -5.81 -21.06 4.15
CA ILE A 361 -6.58 -21.16 5.41
C ILE A 361 -6.02 -22.30 6.28
N LYS A 362 -5.82 -23.48 5.70
CA LYS A 362 -5.22 -24.63 6.39
C LYS A 362 -3.82 -24.34 6.91
N SER A 363 -3.04 -23.53 6.19
CA SER A 363 -1.71 -23.11 6.65
C SER A 363 -1.82 -22.15 7.83
N MET A 364 -2.73 -21.17 7.78
CA MET A 364 -2.95 -20.23 8.88
C MET A 364 -3.44 -20.94 10.16
N LYS A 365 -4.34 -21.91 10.03
CA LYS A 365 -4.81 -22.70 11.17
C LYS A 365 -3.67 -23.36 11.97
N LYS A 366 -2.55 -23.72 11.33
CA LYS A 366 -1.38 -24.30 12.02
C LYS A 366 -0.69 -23.33 12.99
N HIS A 367 -0.93 -22.04 12.85
CA HIS A 367 -0.36 -20.98 13.70
C HIS A 367 -1.28 -20.62 14.88
N GLY A 368 -2.38 -21.36 15.10
CA GLY A 368 -3.27 -21.21 16.24
C GLY A 368 -3.76 -19.78 16.43
N TYR A 369 -3.53 -19.21 17.61
CA TYR A 369 -3.93 -17.85 17.98
C TYR A 369 -3.52 -16.79 16.94
N LYS A 370 -2.24 -16.80 16.53
CA LYS A 370 -1.72 -15.84 15.55
C LYS A 370 -2.38 -16.01 14.19
N GLY A 371 -2.55 -17.26 13.73
CA GLY A 371 -3.19 -17.52 12.44
C GLY A 371 -4.64 -17.07 12.38
N ALA A 372 -5.39 -17.23 13.48
CA ALA A 372 -6.75 -16.71 13.62
C ALA A 372 -6.76 -15.17 13.54
N GLY A 373 -5.84 -14.51 14.26
CA GLY A 373 -5.66 -13.06 14.19
C GLY A 373 -5.33 -12.56 12.77
N ASP A 374 -4.42 -13.22 12.06
CA ASP A 374 -4.04 -12.85 10.69
C ASP A 374 -5.21 -12.96 9.69
N ILE A 375 -6.07 -13.96 9.86
CA ILE A 375 -7.31 -14.07 9.06
C ILE A 375 -8.23 -12.89 9.34
N SER A 376 -8.48 -12.59 10.63
CA SER A 376 -9.34 -11.49 11.05
C SER A 376 -8.83 -10.14 10.54
N GLU A 377 -7.55 -9.86 10.70
CA GLU A 377 -6.94 -8.63 10.20
C GLU A 377 -7.11 -8.45 8.67
N ARG A 378 -6.96 -9.53 7.90
CA ARG A 378 -7.17 -9.48 6.44
C ARG A 378 -8.61 -9.17 6.08
N ILE A 379 -9.58 -9.72 6.80
CA ILE A 379 -11.01 -9.42 6.59
C ILE A 379 -11.31 -7.97 6.98
N GLY A 380 -10.74 -7.47 8.08
CA GLY A 380 -10.82 -6.05 8.43
C GLY A 380 -10.26 -5.12 7.34
N ARG A 381 -9.23 -5.57 6.60
CA ARG A 381 -8.67 -4.82 5.46
C ARG A 381 -9.57 -4.89 4.22
N VAL A 382 -10.26 -6.01 3.98
CA VAL A 382 -11.31 -6.09 2.93
C VAL A 382 -12.40 -5.07 3.20
N TYR A 383 -12.90 -5.02 4.45
CA TYR A 383 -13.85 -4.01 4.88
C TYR A 383 -13.30 -2.58 4.68
N GLY A 384 -12.05 -2.33 5.05
CA GLY A 384 -11.40 -1.03 4.88
C GLY A 384 -11.30 -0.59 3.42
N TRP A 385 -11.01 -1.51 2.50
CA TRP A 385 -11.03 -1.23 1.07
C TRP A 385 -12.41 -0.85 0.57
N GLU A 386 -13.45 -1.58 0.99
CA GLU A 386 -14.83 -1.24 0.62
C GLU A 386 -15.23 0.13 1.15
N ALA A 387 -14.98 0.39 2.43
CA ALA A 387 -15.31 1.66 3.09
C ALA A 387 -14.66 2.88 2.43
N THR A 388 -13.53 2.71 1.75
CA THR A 388 -12.75 3.81 1.16
C THR A 388 -12.81 3.89 -0.35
N THR A 389 -13.14 2.79 -1.04
CA THR A 389 -13.07 2.74 -2.50
C THR A 389 -14.32 2.22 -3.18
N GLN A 390 -15.17 1.47 -2.47
CA GLN A 390 -16.34 0.80 -3.04
C GLN A 390 -15.98 -0.13 -4.22
N GLU A 391 -14.81 -0.80 -4.11
CA GLU A 391 -14.27 -1.67 -5.16
C GLU A 391 -14.31 -3.17 -4.77
N VAL A 392 -14.98 -3.51 -3.64
CA VAL A 392 -15.12 -4.90 -3.18
C VAL A 392 -16.49 -5.43 -3.58
N ASP A 393 -16.50 -6.49 -4.37
CA ASP A 393 -17.76 -7.12 -4.78
C ASP A 393 -18.51 -7.76 -3.58
N ASP A 394 -19.82 -7.69 -3.57
CA ASP A 394 -20.70 -8.30 -2.55
C ASP A 394 -20.43 -9.80 -2.32
N TRP A 395 -20.13 -10.55 -3.39
CA TRP A 395 -19.83 -11.97 -3.29
C TRP A 395 -18.62 -12.29 -2.39
N ILE A 396 -17.68 -11.34 -2.25
CA ILE A 396 -16.50 -11.51 -1.39
C ILE A 396 -16.95 -11.55 0.06
N PHE A 397 -17.83 -10.65 0.47
CA PHE A 397 -18.40 -10.65 1.83
C PHE A 397 -19.26 -11.88 2.07
N ASP A 398 -20.06 -12.30 1.08
CA ASP A 398 -20.87 -13.53 1.16
C ASP A 398 -19.98 -14.76 1.43
N GLU A 399 -18.90 -14.91 0.67
CA GLU A 399 -17.99 -16.06 0.83
C GLU A 399 -17.16 -15.98 2.11
N ILE A 400 -16.80 -14.78 2.59
CA ILE A 400 -16.18 -14.59 3.90
C ILE A 400 -17.14 -15.06 5.01
N ALA A 401 -18.41 -14.64 4.96
CA ALA A 401 -19.42 -15.03 5.94
C ALA A 401 -19.63 -16.55 5.94
N LYS A 402 -19.81 -17.16 4.75
CA LYS A 402 -19.96 -18.62 4.61
C LYS A 402 -18.74 -19.39 5.09
N THR A 403 -17.54 -18.91 4.75
CA THR A 403 -16.29 -19.63 5.05
C THR A 403 -15.93 -19.54 6.53
N PHE A 404 -16.03 -18.37 7.15
CA PHE A 404 -15.47 -18.15 8.49
C PHE A 404 -16.52 -18.10 9.59
N VAL A 405 -17.74 -17.62 9.30
CA VAL A 405 -18.79 -17.45 10.30
C VAL A 405 -19.77 -18.62 10.30
N MET A 406 -20.18 -19.10 9.11
CA MET A 406 -21.20 -20.15 8.99
C MET A 406 -20.62 -21.57 8.96
N ASN A 407 -19.34 -21.73 8.62
CA ASN A 407 -18.68 -23.03 8.58
C ASN A 407 -18.28 -23.47 10.01
N GLU A 408 -18.87 -24.57 10.46
CA GLU A 408 -18.70 -25.06 11.84
C GLU A 408 -17.23 -25.43 12.17
N GLU A 409 -16.47 -25.99 11.21
CA GLU A 409 -15.05 -26.33 11.43
C GLU A 409 -14.20 -25.08 11.66
N ASN A 410 -14.43 -24.05 10.86
CA ASN A 410 -13.71 -22.79 10.99
C ASN A 410 -14.14 -22.03 12.25
N LYS A 411 -15.43 -22.01 12.56
CA LYS A 411 -15.96 -21.41 13.79
C LYS A 411 -15.36 -22.08 15.05
N GLN A 412 -15.29 -23.41 15.06
CA GLN A 412 -14.67 -24.15 16.17
C GLN A 412 -13.17 -23.84 16.30
N PHE A 413 -12.44 -23.72 15.18
CA PHE A 413 -11.05 -23.30 15.20
C PHE A 413 -10.86 -21.92 15.87
N PHE A 414 -11.68 -20.94 15.55
CA PHE A 414 -11.64 -19.64 16.21
C PHE A 414 -11.98 -19.72 17.69
N LYS A 415 -13.02 -20.45 18.05
CA LYS A 415 -13.43 -20.65 19.44
C LYS A 415 -12.29 -21.19 20.31
N GLU A 416 -11.56 -22.17 19.80
CA GLU A 416 -10.49 -22.85 20.52
C GLU A 416 -9.18 -22.02 20.56
N ASN A 417 -8.91 -21.19 19.55
CA ASN A 417 -7.63 -20.53 19.41
C ASN A 417 -7.69 -19.02 19.65
N ASN A 418 -8.72 -18.32 19.14
CA ASN A 418 -8.85 -16.87 19.28
C ASN A 418 -10.31 -16.43 19.02
N PRO A 419 -11.19 -16.48 20.01
CA PRO A 419 -12.59 -16.08 19.85
C PRO A 419 -12.76 -14.59 19.50
N TRP A 420 -11.87 -13.72 19.96
CA TRP A 420 -11.88 -12.30 19.62
C TRP A 420 -11.66 -12.05 18.12
N ALA A 421 -10.89 -12.91 17.45
CA ALA A 421 -10.73 -12.84 16.00
C ALA A 421 -12.05 -13.10 15.26
N LEU A 422 -12.86 -14.03 15.72
CA LEU A 422 -14.18 -14.30 15.11
C LEU A 422 -15.20 -13.19 15.46
N GLU A 423 -15.12 -12.64 16.67
CA GLU A 423 -15.91 -11.47 17.06
C GLU A 423 -15.64 -10.32 16.10
N GLU A 424 -14.37 -9.94 15.89
CA GLU A 424 -13.98 -8.86 14.98
C GLU A 424 -14.45 -9.12 13.54
N ILE A 425 -14.29 -10.35 13.02
CA ILE A 425 -14.79 -10.75 11.69
C ILE A 425 -16.29 -10.50 11.60
N THR A 426 -17.05 -11.01 12.57
CA THR A 426 -18.51 -10.94 12.56
C THR A 426 -18.99 -9.49 12.71
N ARG A 427 -18.34 -8.71 13.58
CA ARG A 427 -18.59 -7.30 13.79
C ARG A 427 -18.35 -6.48 12.51
N ARG A 428 -17.25 -6.73 11.76
CA ARG A 428 -16.98 -6.04 10.49
C ARG A 428 -17.98 -6.38 9.40
N LEU A 429 -18.44 -7.63 9.35
CA LEU A 429 -19.50 -8.03 8.42
C LEU A 429 -20.85 -7.38 8.78
N LEU A 430 -21.21 -7.33 10.05
CA LEU A 430 -22.40 -6.62 10.51
C LEU A 430 -22.31 -5.13 10.20
N GLU A 431 -21.17 -4.50 10.47
CA GLU A 431 -20.94 -3.09 10.19
C GLU A 431 -21.03 -2.79 8.69
N ALA A 432 -20.45 -3.65 7.82
CA ALA A 432 -20.55 -3.50 6.37
C ALA A 432 -22.02 -3.53 5.90
N TRP A 433 -22.79 -4.46 6.43
CA TRP A 433 -24.22 -4.54 6.14
C TRP A 433 -25.01 -3.31 6.65
N GLU A 434 -24.85 -2.93 7.90
CA GLU A 434 -25.58 -1.81 8.52
C GLU A 434 -25.26 -0.47 7.86
N ARG A 435 -24.03 -0.31 7.34
CA ARG A 435 -23.62 0.87 6.57
C ARG A 435 -24.07 0.86 5.11
N GLY A 436 -24.69 -0.25 4.65
CA GLY A 436 -25.13 -0.39 3.26
C GLY A 436 -23.97 -0.60 2.26
N LEU A 437 -22.79 -1.00 2.75
CA LEU A 437 -21.63 -1.35 1.93
C LEU A 437 -21.76 -2.75 1.31
N TRP A 438 -22.62 -3.57 1.85
CA TRP A 438 -22.91 -4.92 1.43
C TRP A 438 -24.36 -5.28 1.72
N ASN A 439 -25.02 -6.01 0.82
CA ASN A 439 -26.40 -6.46 1.00
C ASN A 439 -26.52 -7.97 1.05
N PRO A 440 -26.32 -8.60 2.21
CA PRO A 440 -26.36 -10.06 2.37
C PRO A 440 -27.77 -10.64 2.25
N ALA A 441 -27.84 -11.92 1.84
CA ALA A 441 -29.06 -12.69 1.86
C ALA A 441 -29.58 -12.92 3.31
N GLU A 442 -30.86 -13.20 3.47
CA GLU A 442 -31.52 -13.30 4.79
C GLU A 442 -30.98 -14.43 5.68
N ASP A 443 -30.50 -15.52 5.10
CA ASP A 443 -29.84 -16.61 5.82
C ASP A 443 -28.49 -16.17 6.41
N ILE A 444 -27.72 -15.38 5.67
CA ILE A 444 -26.46 -14.81 6.15
C ILE A 444 -26.73 -13.80 7.28
N LYS A 445 -27.71 -12.92 7.13
CA LYS A 445 -28.11 -11.95 8.19
C LYS A 445 -28.45 -12.64 9.50
N LYS A 446 -29.24 -13.72 9.42
CA LYS A 446 -29.61 -14.53 10.57
C LYS A 446 -28.40 -15.21 11.20
N ALA A 447 -27.52 -15.78 10.37
CA ALA A 447 -26.32 -16.44 10.84
C ALA A 447 -25.37 -15.47 11.55
N LEU A 448 -25.12 -14.29 10.97
CA LEU A 448 -24.27 -13.27 11.59
C LEU A 448 -24.75 -12.86 12.98
N ARG A 449 -26.04 -12.54 13.12
CA ARG A 449 -26.64 -12.18 14.42
C ARG A 449 -26.55 -13.31 15.44
N LYS A 450 -26.84 -14.54 15.01
CA LYS A 450 -26.78 -15.72 15.88
C LYS A 450 -25.36 -15.97 16.36
N VAL A 451 -24.38 -15.99 15.44
CA VAL A 451 -22.99 -16.29 15.79
C VAL A 451 -22.40 -15.16 16.63
N TYR A 452 -22.75 -13.90 16.38
CA TYR A 452 -22.29 -12.78 17.22
C TYR A 452 -22.73 -12.97 18.69
N LEU A 453 -23.99 -13.33 18.93
CA LEU A 453 -24.49 -13.65 20.28
C LEU A 453 -23.82 -14.89 20.92
N GLU A 454 -23.50 -15.91 20.11
CA GLU A 454 -22.76 -17.08 20.58
C GLU A 454 -21.34 -16.69 21.04
N ILE A 455 -20.69 -15.79 20.31
CA ILE A 455 -19.32 -15.32 20.62
C ILE A 455 -19.32 -14.49 21.91
N GLU A 456 -20.28 -13.61 22.08
CA GLU A 456 -20.43 -12.83 23.31
C GLU A 456 -20.50 -13.75 24.54
N GLY A 457 -21.30 -14.83 24.46
CA GLY A 457 -21.35 -15.84 25.53
C GLY A 457 -20.01 -16.54 25.76
N TRP A 458 -19.26 -16.87 24.71
CA TRP A 458 -17.92 -17.46 24.87
C TRP A 458 -16.91 -16.51 25.51
N LEU A 459 -17.01 -15.23 25.20
CA LEU A 459 -16.12 -14.21 25.75
C LEU A 459 -16.42 -13.97 27.21
N GLU A 460 -17.70 -13.93 27.59
CA GLU A 460 -18.12 -13.85 29.00
C GLU A 460 -17.60 -15.05 29.81
N ASP A 461 -17.76 -16.28 29.30
CA ASP A 461 -17.26 -17.50 29.94
C ASP A 461 -15.72 -17.45 30.15
N ASN A 462 -14.96 -16.89 29.17
CA ASN A 462 -13.51 -16.80 29.27
C ASN A 462 -13.01 -15.73 30.25
N ILE A 463 -13.76 -14.65 30.44
CA ILE A 463 -13.41 -13.57 31.38
C ILE A 463 -13.65 -14.01 32.82
N GLY A 464 -14.64 -14.90 33.04
CA GLY A 464 -15.05 -15.37 34.36
C GLY A 464 -15.75 -14.29 35.19
N GLU A 465 -16.14 -14.65 36.47
CA GLU A 465 -16.72 -13.68 37.39
C GLU A 465 -15.67 -12.65 37.82
N VAL A 466 -15.73 -11.46 37.28
CA VAL A 466 -14.92 -10.31 37.70
C VAL A 466 -15.63 -9.67 38.91
N LYS A 467 -15.02 -9.78 40.08
CA LYS A 467 -15.55 -9.18 41.35
C LYS A 467 -15.43 -7.66 41.44
N SER A 468 -15.07 -6.98 40.40
CA SER A 468 -15.00 -5.52 40.36
C SER A 468 -15.75 -5.01 39.15
N GLU A 469 -16.13 -3.74 39.14
CA GLU A 469 -16.78 -3.02 38.05
C GLU A 469 -15.90 -2.97 36.76
N PHE A 470 -15.53 -4.15 36.26
CA PHE A 470 -14.99 -4.26 34.91
C PHE A 470 -16.18 -4.12 33.97
N GLN A 471 -16.45 -2.92 33.60
CA GLN A 471 -17.18 -2.68 32.38
C GLN A 471 -16.32 -3.27 31.27
N GLY A 472 -16.80 -4.32 30.64
CA GLY A 472 -16.22 -4.83 29.38
C GLY A 472 -15.96 -3.62 28.53
N GLY A 473 -14.72 -3.49 28.01
CA GLY A 473 -14.25 -2.23 27.50
C GLY A 473 -15.25 -1.59 26.54
N SER A 474 -15.97 -0.59 27.01
CA SER A 474 -16.59 0.36 26.11
C SER A 474 -15.41 0.93 25.34
N ILE A 475 -15.29 0.58 24.07
CA ILE A 475 -14.50 1.39 23.18
C ILE A 475 -15.25 2.72 23.19
N ASP A 476 -14.79 3.66 24.01
CA ASP A 476 -15.21 5.05 23.88
C ASP A 476 -14.73 5.49 22.52
N VAL A 477 -15.63 5.41 21.56
CA VAL A 477 -15.40 5.94 20.23
C VAL A 477 -15.39 7.45 20.39
N ILE A 478 -14.20 7.98 20.72
CA ILE A 478 -13.99 9.42 20.69
C ILE A 478 -14.10 9.82 19.22
N THR A 479 -15.25 10.33 18.85
CA THR A 479 -15.43 10.87 17.51
C THR A 479 -14.52 12.08 17.33
N VAL A 480 -14.09 12.34 16.10
CA VAL A 480 -13.33 13.56 15.77
C VAL A 480 -14.02 14.81 16.30
N GLU A 481 -15.35 14.80 16.46
CA GLU A 481 -16.19 15.87 16.97
C GLU A 481 -16.07 16.08 18.48
N GLU A 482 -15.67 15.07 19.24
CA GLU A 482 -15.59 15.12 20.72
C GLU A 482 -14.24 15.61 21.25
N VAL A 483 -13.21 15.61 20.42
CA VAL A 483 -11.90 16.17 20.78
C VAL A 483 -11.82 17.61 20.28
N GLU A 484 -11.72 18.58 21.17
CA GLU A 484 -11.66 20.01 20.81
C GLU A 484 -10.56 20.37 19.80
N TYR A 485 -9.41 19.73 19.92
CA TYR A 485 -8.30 19.86 18.98
C TYR A 485 -8.69 19.40 17.58
N TRP A 486 -9.32 18.23 17.48
CA TRP A 486 -9.83 17.67 16.24
C TRP A 486 -10.92 18.55 15.64
N LYS A 487 -11.86 19.07 16.44
CA LYS A 487 -12.89 20.01 16.02
C LYS A 487 -12.30 21.23 15.35
N LYS A 488 -11.30 21.85 15.97
CA LYS A 488 -10.64 23.05 15.44
C LYS A 488 -9.94 22.75 14.11
N LYS A 489 -9.20 21.68 14.04
CA LYS A 489 -8.47 21.29 12.83
C LYS A 489 -9.39 20.82 11.71
N MET A 490 -10.42 20.07 12.02
CA MET A 490 -11.43 19.67 11.02
C MET A 490 -12.21 20.88 10.48
N GLN A 491 -12.43 21.91 11.29
CA GLN A 491 -13.02 23.16 10.80
C GLN A 491 -12.12 23.90 9.81
N GLU A 492 -10.82 23.84 9.97
CA GLU A 492 -9.85 24.38 9.01
C GLU A 492 -9.93 23.63 7.66
N VAL A 493 -10.05 22.29 7.69
CA VAL A 493 -10.20 21.43 6.50
C VAL A 493 -11.56 21.56 5.85
N VAL A 494 -12.65 21.72 6.62
CA VAL A 494 -14.02 21.88 6.09
C VAL A 494 -14.17 23.19 5.31
N LYS A 495 -13.34 24.20 5.60
CA LYS A 495 -13.33 25.47 4.84
C LYS A 495 -12.63 25.34 3.47
N ILE A 496 -11.99 24.20 3.20
CA ILE A 496 -11.41 23.83 1.92
C ILE A 496 -12.49 23.22 1.03
#